data_e0feadf7c4ecb8dcfe9c65fd8b191bb2
#
_entry.id   e0feadf7c4ecb8dcfe9c65fd8b191bb2
#
_cell.length_a   1.000
_cell.length_b   1.000
_cell.length_c   1.000
_cell.angle_alpha   90.00
_cell.angle_beta   90.00
_cell.angle_gamma   90.00
#
_symmetry.space_group_name_H-M   'P 1'
#
loop_
_entity.id
_entity.type
_entity.pdbx_description
1 polymer ?
#
loop_
_entity_poly.entity_id
_entity_poly.type
_entity_poly.pdbx_seq_one_letter_code
_entity_poly.pdbx_strand_id
1 'polypeptide(L)'
;MNDYGPLTKKVIDYQDTVKRLVPTAKSPEDWVAPLGEFIAVDGFERIGPFLDVQNFTQYTEMVNGWAQGTQDFDTTVRRISELPRRVYFEVEERHQIGDMKIVVNSMNVFEFDEDGKIHHLDVFLQQPPATG
;
A
#
# COMPACT_ATOMS: atom_id res chain seq x y z
N MET A 1 -4.19 -5.11 -24.06
CA MET A 1 -3.31 -3.98 -23.85
C MET A 1 -3.88 -3.11 -22.73
N ASN A 2 -3.11 -2.94 -21.66
CA ASN A 2 -3.58 -2.19 -20.51
C ASN A 2 -3.16 -0.72 -20.66
N ASP A 3 -4.10 0.09 -21.11
CA ASP A 3 -3.88 1.53 -21.14
C ASP A 3 -4.20 2.10 -19.77
N TYR A 4 -3.20 2.07 -18.90
CA TYR A 4 -3.37 2.66 -17.58
C TYR A 4 -3.30 4.18 -17.70
N GLY A 5 -4.21 4.85 -17.01
CA GLY A 5 -4.11 6.29 -16.88
C GLY A 5 -2.94 6.71 -16.02
N PRO A 6 -2.64 8.00 -15.97
CA PRO A 6 -1.46 8.48 -15.25
C PRO A 6 -1.49 8.21 -13.74
N LEU A 7 -2.66 8.25 -13.11
CA LEU A 7 -2.76 7.98 -11.68
C LEU A 7 -2.61 6.49 -11.39
N THR A 8 -3.16 5.63 -12.26
CA THR A 8 -3.00 4.19 -12.11
C THR A 8 -1.54 3.79 -12.21
N LYS A 9 -0.79 4.40 -13.13
CA LYS A 9 0.66 4.15 -13.23
C LYS A 9 1.38 4.52 -11.94
N LYS A 10 1.00 5.63 -11.32
CA LYS A 10 1.58 6.04 -10.03
C LYS A 10 1.29 5.02 -8.94
N VAL A 11 0.07 4.49 -8.89
CA VAL A 11 -0.30 3.48 -7.90
C VAL A 11 0.51 2.20 -8.10
N ILE A 12 0.67 1.76 -9.35
CA ILE A 12 1.48 0.58 -9.65
C ILE A 12 2.94 0.80 -9.27
N ASP A 13 3.50 1.96 -9.60
CA ASP A 13 4.87 2.30 -9.24
C ASP A 13 5.05 2.37 -7.72
N TYR A 14 4.05 2.90 -7.01
CA TYR A 14 4.02 2.91 -5.56
C TYR A 14 4.04 1.47 -5.01
N GLN A 15 3.19 0.60 -5.54
CA GLN A 15 3.13 -0.79 -5.13
C GLN A 15 4.46 -1.51 -5.39
N ASP A 16 5.06 -1.28 -6.56
CA ASP A 16 6.36 -1.88 -6.90
C ASP A 16 7.46 -1.38 -5.96
N THR A 17 7.38 -0.11 -5.55
CA THR A 17 8.32 0.45 -4.58
C THR A 17 8.18 -0.23 -3.24
N VAL A 18 6.97 -0.45 -2.76
CA VAL A 18 6.73 -1.20 -1.51
C VAL A 18 7.32 -2.60 -1.61
N LYS A 19 7.06 -3.31 -2.70
CA LYS A 19 7.60 -4.67 -2.91
C LYS A 19 9.12 -4.68 -2.85
N ARG A 20 9.76 -3.68 -3.45
CA ARG A 20 11.23 -3.59 -3.47
C ARG A 20 11.79 -3.31 -2.08
N LEU A 21 11.08 -2.53 -1.28
CA LEU A 21 11.56 -2.13 0.05
C LEU A 21 11.35 -3.23 1.11
N VAL A 22 10.36 -4.11 0.96
CA VAL A 22 10.08 -5.15 1.95
C VAL A 22 11.34 -5.94 2.31
N PRO A 23 12.12 -6.48 1.36
CA PRO A 23 13.32 -7.25 1.72
C PRO A 23 14.54 -6.41 2.07
N THR A 24 14.53 -5.12 1.81
CA THR A 24 15.75 -4.30 1.92
C THR A 24 15.70 -3.22 2.99
N ALA A 25 14.51 -2.70 3.32
CA ALA A 25 14.37 -1.65 4.32
C ALA A 25 14.64 -2.21 5.72
N LYS A 26 15.35 -1.44 6.55
CA LYS A 26 15.72 -1.85 7.89
C LYS A 26 15.12 -0.97 8.97
N SER A 27 14.72 0.23 8.62
CA SER A 27 14.16 1.20 9.57
C SER A 27 13.04 1.98 8.90
N PRO A 28 12.16 2.63 9.68
CA PRO A 28 11.11 3.47 9.11
C PRO A 28 11.66 4.55 8.18
N GLU A 29 12.86 5.06 8.46
CA GLU A 29 13.47 6.11 7.66
C GLU A 29 13.76 5.67 6.23
N ASP A 30 14.01 4.37 6.02
CA ASP A 30 14.27 3.84 4.68
C ASP A 30 13.05 3.93 3.76
N TRP A 31 11.86 4.13 4.32
CA TRP A 31 10.62 4.27 3.57
C TRP A 31 10.30 5.72 3.23
N VAL A 32 10.88 6.68 3.95
CA VAL A 32 10.46 8.08 3.86
C VAL A 32 10.69 8.67 2.47
N ALA A 33 11.92 8.62 1.97
CA ALA A 33 12.23 9.21 0.68
C ALA A 33 11.52 8.51 -0.50
N PRO A 34 11.57 7.15 -0.58
CA PRO A 34 10.89 6.48 -1.69
C PRO A 34 9.39 6.69 -1.71
N LEU A 35 8.72 6.59 -0.56
CA LEU A 35 7.27 6.79 -0.51
C LEU A 35 6.89 8.26 -0.63
N GLY A 36 7.74 9.16 -0.18
CA GLY A 36 7.51 10.60 -0.29
C GLY A 36 7.45 11.09 -1.73
N GLU A 37 7.93 10.31 -2.68
CA GLU A 37 7.79 10.65 -4.10
C GLU A 37 6.34 10.50 -4.57
N PHE A 38 5.57 9.65 -3.92
CA PHE A 38 4.17 9.38 -4.28
C PHE A 38 3.17 10.02 -3.34
N ILE A 39 3.55 10.25 -2.09
CA ILE A 39 2.66 10.65 -1.01
C ILE A 39 2.92 12.11 -0.62
N ALA A 40 1.83 12.85 -0.42
CA ALA A 40 1.90 14.17 0.18
C ALA A 40 2.20 13.99 1.67
N VAL A 41 3.47 14.15 2.04
CA VAL A 41 3.95 13.85 3.40
C VAL A 41 3.20 14.68 4.44
N ASP A 42 2.97 15.95 4.16
CA ASP A 42 2.21 16.82 5.03
C ASP A 42 0.71 16.60 4.79
N GLY A 43 0.00 16.28 5.84
CA GLY A 43 -1.45 16.12 5.76
C GLY A 43 -1.91 14.76 5.25
N PHE A 44 -1.00 13.83 5.00
CA PHE A 44 -1.39 12.48 4.57
C PHE A 44 -2.20 11.77 5.66
N GLU A 45 -3.24 11.07 5.24
CA GLU A 45 -4.06 10.26 6.13
C GLU A 45 -4.31 8.91 5.50
N ARG A 46 -3.99 7.85 6.23
CA ARG A 46 -4.32 6.48 5.85
C ARG A 46 -5.30 5.92 6.88
N ILE A 47 -6.39 5.35 6.39
CA ILE A 47 -7.33 4.64 7.25
C ILE A 47 -7.20 3.16 6.94
N GLY A 48 -6.72 2.41 7.93
CA GLY A 48 -6.48 0.98 7.79
C GLY A 48 -7.75 0.16 7.97
N PRO A 49 -7.63 -1.18 7.82
CA PRO A 49 -8.79 -2.08 7.81
C PRO A 49 -9.54 -2.14 9.15
N PHE A 50 -8.94 -1.65 10.22
CA PHE A 50 -9.60 -1.63 11.54
C PHE A 50 -9.96 -0.21 11.97
N LEU A 51 -10.10 0.71 11.00
CA LEU A 51 -10.38 2.12 11.21
C LEU A 51 -9.24 2.85 11.95
N ASP A 52 -8.06 2.26 11.93
CA ASP A 52 -6.86 2.88 12.47
C ASP A 52 -6.42 4.00 11.54
N VAL A 53 -6.27 5.20 12.08
CA VAL A 53 -5.90 6.40 11.33
C VAL A 53 -4.43 6.68 11.54
N GLN A 54 -3.70 6.85 10.43
CA GLN A 54 -2.26 7.04 10.46
C GLN A 54 -1.86 8.23 9.61
N ASN A 55 -0.96 9.07 10.16
CA ASN A 55 -0.28 10.08 9.34
C ASN A 55 0.93 9.41 8.65
N PHE A 56 1.70 10.18 7.90
CA PHE A 56 2.82 9.62 7.14
C PHE A 56 3.86 8.95 8.04
N THR A 57 4.21 9.59 9.15
CA THR A 57 5.19 9.03 10.10
C THR A 57 4.69 7.71 10.69
N GLN A 58 3.44 7.68 11.13
CA GLN A 58 2.83 6.47 11.69
C GLN A 58 2.74 5.36 10.64
N TYR A 59 2.43 5.73 9.39
CA TYR A 59 2.36 4.76 8.31
C TYR A 59 3.74 4.14 8.03
N THR A 60 4.81 4.94 7.96
CA THR A 60 6.15 4.41 7.71
C THR A 60 6.62 3.51 8.85
N GLU A 61 6.27 3.86 10.10
CA GLU A 61 6.57 3.00 11.24
C GLU A 61 5.85 1.66 11.15
N MET A 62 4.57 1.69 10.81
CA MET A 62 3.74 0.49 10.70
C MET A 62 4.23 -0.41 9.56
N VAL A 63 4.46 0.16 8.37
CA VAL A 63 4.86 -0.62 7.22
C VAL A 63 6.25 -1.24 7.42
N ASN A 64 7.14 -0.51 8.09
CA ASN A 64 8.45 -1.07 8.41
C ASN A 64 8.33 -2.25 9.38
N GLY A 65 7.52 -2.11 10.43
CA GLY A 65 7.30 -3.22 11.37
C GLY A 65 6.76 -4.46 10.67
N TRP A 66 5.79 -4.27 9.79
CA TRP A 66 5.25 -5.37 8.98
C TRP A 66 6.33 -5.98 8.10
N ALA A 67 7.14 -5.16 7.43
CA ALA A 67 8.18 -5.64 6.52
C ALA A 67 9.25 -6.45 7.26
N GLN A 68 9.61 -6.05 8.48
CA GLN A 68 10.62 -6.78 9.26
C GLN A 68 10.17 -8.20 9.59
N GLY A 69 8.87 -8.43 9.75
CA GLY A 69 8.31 -9.75 9.99
C GLY A 69 7.90 -10.51 8.74
N THR A 70 8.04 -9.90 7.57
CA THR A 70 7.59 -10.47 6.30
C THR A 70 8.78 -10.97 5.50
N GLN A 71 8.78 -12.27 5.19
CA GLN A 71 9.89 -12.88 4.45
C GLN A 71 9.70 -12.77 2.96
N ASP A 72 8.45 -12.76 2.50
CA ASP A 72 8.12 -12.62 1.09
C ASP A 72 6.77 -11.93 0.97
N PHE A 73 6.64 -11.07 -0.03
CA PHE A 73 5.42 -10.33 -0.30
C PHE A 73 5.29 -10.12 -1.80
N ASP A 74 4.16 -10.53 -2.36
CA ASP A 74 3.87 -10.28 -3.76
C ASP A 74 2.38 -10.03 -3.92
N THR A 75 2.01 -9.43 -5.04
CA THR A 75 0.63 -9.08 -5.32
C THR A 75 0.26 -9.40 -6.75
N THR A 76 -1.03 -9.65 -6.95
CA THR A 76 -1.61 -9.76 -8.28
C THR A 76 -2.75 -8.74 -8.36
N VAL A 77 -2.67 -7.83 -9.33
CA VAL A 77 -3.71 -6.84 -9.54
C VAL A 77 -4.96 -7.53 -10.07
N ARG A 78 -6.09 -7.29 -9.43
CA ARG A 78 -7.36 -7.89 -9.84
C ARG A 78 -8.21 -6.92 -10.65
N ARG A 79 -8.44 -5.73 -10.13
CA ARG A 79 -9.26 -4.71 -10.79
C ARG A 79 -8.74 -3.34 -10.44
N ILE A 80 -8.73 -2.45 -11.43
CA ILE A 80 -8.34 -1.06 -11.23
C ILE A 80 -9.40 -0.19 -11.90
N SER A 81 -9.81 0.87 -11.20
CA SER A 81 -10.68 1.89 -11.78
C SER A 81 -10.11 3.25 -11.44
N GLU A 82 -9.86 4.04 -12.45
CA GLU A 82 -9.33 5.39 -12.28
C GLU A 82 -10.42 6.43 -12.56
N LEU A 83 -10.61 7.33 -11.60
CA LEU A 83 -11.47 8.50 -11.73
C LEU A 83 -10.59 9.74 -11.62
N PRO A 84 -11.09 10.92 -11.94
CA PRO A 84 -10.31 12.13 -11.65
C PRO A 84 -9.91 12.17 -10.18
N ARG A 85 -8.61 12.21 -9.91
CA ARG A 85 -8.02 12.31 -8.57
C ARG A 85 -8.28 11.13 -7.63
N ARG A 86 -8.77 9.96 -8.16
CA ARG A 86 -9.04 8.78 -7.33
C ARG A 86 -8.78 7.50 -8.11
N VAL A 87 -8.15 6.54 -7.44
CA VAL A 87 -7.94 5.20 -8.03
C VAL A 87 -8.44 4.16 -7.05
N TYR A 88 -9.29 3.26 -7.55
CA TYR A 88 -9.72 2.06 -6.83
C TYR A 88 -8.81 0.93 -7.30
N PHE A 89 -8.05 0.35 -6.38
CA PHE A 89 -7.01 -0.61 -6.70
C PHE A 89 -7.22 -1.87 -5.89
N GLU A 90 -7.68 -2.92 -6.57
CA GLU A 90 -7.96 -4.21 -5.93
C GLU A 90 -6.85 -5.19 -6.26
N VAL A 91 -6.25 -5.79 -5.22
CA VAL A 91 -5.15 -6.74 -5.39
C VAL A 91 -5.34 -7.95 -4.51
N GLU A 92 -4.81 -9.08 -4.97
CA GLU A 92 -4.57 -10.23 -4.10
C GLU A 92 -3.17 -10.07 -3.55
N GLU A 93 -3.03 -10.15 -2.22
CA GLU A 93 -1.74 -10.04 -1.56
C GLU A 93 -1.34 -11.40 -1.00
N ARG A 94 -0.11 -11.78 -1.26
CA ARG A 94 0.46 -13.02 -0.74
C ARG A 94 1.62 -12.67 0.18
N HIS A 95 1.50 -13.08 1.44
CA HIS A 95 2.48 -12.79 2.48
C HIS A 95 3.09 -14.08 3.00
N GLN A 96 4.41 -14.10 3.17
CA GLN A 96 5.11 -15.16 3.88
C GLN A 96 5.62 -14.57 5.18
N ILE A 97 5.02 -14.99 6.30
CA ILE A 97 5.38 -14.50 7.63
C ILE A 97 5.77 -15.71 8.47
N GLY A 98 7.08 -15.90 8.74
CA GLY A 98 7.57 -17.12 9.33
C GLY A 98 7.23 -18.32 8.43
N ASP A 99 6.60 -19.32 8.97
CA ASP A 99 6.18 -20.51 8.22
C ASP A 99 4.77 -20.36 7.64
N MET A 100 4.13 -19.23 7.87
CA MET A 100 2.75 -19.02 7.43
C MET A 100 2.70 -18.32 6.08
N LYS A 101 1.86 -18.88 5.18
CA LYS A 101 1.52 -18.23 3.92
C LYS A 101 0.10 -17.69 4.07
N ILE A 102 -0.05 -16.39 3.90
CA ILE A 102 -1.33 -15.72 4.08
C ILE A 102 -1.71 -15.05 2.76
N VAL A 103 -2.93 -15.31 2.31
CA VAL A 103 -3.49 -14.67 1.12
C VAL A 103 -4.67 -13.81 1.56
N VAL A 104 -4.62 -12.53 1.20
CA VAL A 104 -5.73 -11.61 1.47
C VAL A 104 -6.09 -10.87 0.20
N ASN A 105 -7.34 -10.46 0.09
CA ASN A 105 -7.76 -9.53 -0.95
C ASN A 105 -7.84 -8.15 -0.34
N SER A 106 -7.26 -7.17 -1.01
CA SER A 106 -7.20 -5.80 -0.53
C SER A 106 -7.79 -4.88 -1.57
N MET A 107 -8.71 -4.01 -1.14
CA MET A 107 -9.18 -2.90 -1.95
C MET A 107 -8.60 -1.64 -1.36
N ASN A 108 -7.80 -0.93 -2.15
CA ASN A 108 -7.14 0.30 -1.73
C ASN A 108 -7.71 1.45 -2.54
N VAL A 109 -8.17 2.49 -1.85
CA VAL A 109 -8.71 3.68 -2.50
C VAL A 109 -7.72 4.81 -2.29
N PHE A 110 -7.07 5.23 -3.37
CA PHE A 110 -6.08 6.31 -3.34
C PHE A 110 -6.72 7.60 -3.81
N GLU A 111 -6.61 8.66 -3.01
CA GLU A 111 -7.05 9.99 -3.42
C GLU A 111 -5.83 10.89 -3.58
N PHE A 112 -5.81 11.63 -4.69
CA PHE A 112 -4.67 12.45 -5.08
C PHE A 112 -4.99 13.93 -4.91
N ASP A 113 -3.99 14.72 -4.52
CA ASP A 113 -4.12 16.17 -4.45
C ASP A 113 -3.86 16.81 -5.82
N GLU A 114 -3.88 18.13 -5.85
CA GLU A 114 -3.68 18.89 -7.09
C GLU A 114 -2.30 18.69 -7.70
N ASP A 115 -1.32 18.36 -6.88
CA ASP A 115 0.05 18.12 -7.33
C ASP A 115 0.28 16.67 -7.78
N GLY A 116 -0.76 15.84 -7.75
CA GLY A 116 -0.65 14.44 -8.14
C GLY A 116 -0.03 13.55 -7.07
N LYS A 117 -0.06 13.98 -5.82
CA LYS A 117 0.42 13.18 -4.70
C LYS A 117 -0.75 12.53 -3.98
N ILE A 118 -0.50 11.34 -3.43
CA ILE A 118 -1.51 10.64 -2.64
C ILE A 118 -1.65 11.36 -1.29
N HIS A 119 -2.83 11.90 -1.01
CA HIS A 119 -3.05 12.57 0.27
C HIS A 119 -3.98 11.78 1.19
N HIS A 120 -4.69 10.80 0.65
CA HIS A 120 -5.59 9.95 1.44
C HIS A 120 -5.60 8.53 0.88
N LEU A 121 -5.60 7.54 1.76
CA LEU A 121 -5.61 6.13 1.38
C LEU A 121 -6.53 5.37 2.33
N ASP A 122 -7.56 4.73 1.77
CA ASP A 122 -8.41 3.81 2.53
C ASP A 122 -8.06 2.38 2.15
N VAL A 123 -7.95 1.51 3.15
CA VAL A 123 -7.62 0.10 2.94
C VAL A 123 -8.72 -0.78 3.48
N PHE A 124 -9.27 -1.62 2.61
CA PHE A 124 -10.31 -2.61 2.95
C PHE A 124 -9.74 -4.00 2.70
N LEU A 125 -9.85 -4.89 3.67
CA LEU A 125 -9.31 -6.24 3.54
C LEU A 125 -10.38 -7.30 3.65
N GLN A 126 -10.23 -8.34 2.82
CA GLN A 126 -10.91 -9.63 3.00
C GLN A 126 -9.84 -10.61 3.44
N GLN A 127 -9.98 -11.15 4.63
CA GLN A 127 -9.00 -12.03 5.24
C GLN A 127 -9.56 -13.42 5.44
N PRO A 128 -8.71 -14.47 5.42
CA PRO A 128 -9.17 -15.80 5.80
C PRO A 128 -9.67 -15.79 7.24
N PRO A 129 -10.57 -16.71 7.60
CA PRO A 129 -11.01 -16.81 8.99
C PRO A 129 -9.83 -17.10 9.91
N ALA A 130 -9.90 -16.57 11.13
CA ALA A 130 -8.93 -16.93 12.14
C ALA A 130 -9.11 -18.41 12.48
N THR A 131 -8.04 -19.19 12.29
CA THR A 131 -8.04 -20.58 12.70
C THR A 131 -7.55 -20.63 14.14
N GLY A 132 -8.45 -20.98 15.02
CA GLY A 132 -8.15 -21.09 16.44
C GLY A 132 -7.18 -22.23 16.74
#